data_9581f2fd00a2567c74ee2ea5b17da274
#
_entry.id   9581f2fd00a2567c74ee2ea5b17da274
#
_cell.length_a   1.000
_cell.length_b   1.000
_cell.length_c   1.000
_cell.angle_alpha   90.00
_cell.angle_beta   90.00
_cell.angle_gamma   90.00
#
_symmetry.space_group_name_H-M   'P 1'
#
loop_
_entity.id
_entity.type
_entity.pdbx_description
1 polymer ?
#
loop_
_entity_poly.entity_id
_entity_poly.type
_entity_poly.pdbx_seq_one_letter_code
_entity_poly.pdbx_strand_id
1 'polypeptide(L)'
;MKLWAVVLLLIAGPVMGQRQVELELMPGFTGYKGDLIQNHFAVRSMRPALAFNIKYNFDNNFLLRAGVMKGRVVGDDRHNSDRFLKARNLSFQTDLLEFSLCLEYNLLEPEIFYGYPYIFGGIGMYHFDPFAKDDNGQKTYLRPLSTEGQGLPDYPDRKMYSKNQFCLPFGAGWKVNLGSNIDIVYEIGYRILFTDYLDDVSRTYVDPQKLVNARGPKAVEMAYRAKIPFAQHDGAQRGNPDVNDWYYFNGIKLLIRLGKPH
;
A
#
# COMPACT_ATOMS: atom_id res chain seq x y z
N MET A 1 -30.82 0.76 15.81
CA MET A 1 -30.95 2.23 15.71
C MET A 1 -30.14 3.01 16.76
N LYS A 2 -28.96 2.55 17.22
CA LYS A 2 -28.19 3.28 18.25
C LYS A 2 -26.72 3.56 17.90
N LEU A 3 -26.22 3.06 16.77
CA LEU A 3 -24.83 3.29 16.37
C LEU A 3 -24.61 4.61 15.61
N TRP A 4 -25.63 5.12 14.94
CA TRP A 4 -25.57 6.37 14.15
C TRP A 4 -25.58 7.62 15.03
N ALA A 5 -26.09 7.52 16.26
CA ALA A 5 -26.15 8.65 17.19
C ALA A 5 -24.78 8.97 17.82
N VAL A 6 -23.88 7.99 17.93
CA VAL A 6 -22.54 8.18 18.49
C VAL A 6 -21.59 8.87 17.49
N VAL A 7 -21.78 8.61 16.19
CA VAL A 7 -20.98 9.25 15.14
C VAL A 7 -21.36 10.75 14.99
N LEU A 8 -22.63 11.09 15.21
CA LEU A 8 -23.10 12.47 15.17
C LEU A 8 -22.72 13.29 16.42
N LEU A 9 -22.51 12.65 17.57
CA LEU A 9 -22.13 13.34 18.81
C LEU A 9 -20.64 13.71 18.85
N LEU A 10 -19.79 13.09 18.06
CA LEU A 10 -18.38 13.46 17.90
C LEU A 10 -18.19 14.71 17.01
N ILE A 11 -19.22 15.14 16.27
CA ILE A 11 -19.21 16.35 15.42
C ILE A 11 -19.69 17.58 16.19
N ALA A 12 -20.34 17.43 17.35
CA ALA A 12 -20.89 18.51 18.15
C ALA A 12 -20.03 18.84 19.39
N GLY A 13 -18.71 18.87 19.25
CA GLY A 13 -17.82 19.48 20.25
C GLY A 13 -17.96 21.00 20.24
N PRO A 14 -17.78 21.68 21.41
CA PRO A 14 -18.00 23.13 21.50
C PRO A 14 -17.09 23.88 20.53
N VAL A 15 -17.71 24.69 19.70
CA VAL A 15 -17.05 25.66 18.82
C VAL A 15 -16.41 26.74 19.70
N MET A 16 -15.24 26.47 20.22
CA MET A 16 -14.38 27.45 20.85
C MET A 16 -13.08 27.58 20.05
N GLY A 17 -12.98 28.70 19.33
CA GLY A 17 -11.82 29.04 18.51
C GLY A 17 -11.91 28.41 17.11
N GLN A 18 -11.71 29.23 16.08
CA GLN A 18 -11.86 28.88 14.65
C GLN A 18 -10.85 27.80 14.24
N ARG A 19 -11.11 26.55 14.59
CA ARG A 19 -10.34 25.39 14.18
C ARG A 19 -10.73 25.05 12.77
N GLN A 20 -9.80 25.19 11.85
CA GLN A 20 -10.05 24.95 10.43
C GLN A 20 -10.08 23.47 10.14
N VAL A 21 -11.13 23.03 9.45
CA VAL A 21 -11.17 21.74 8.78
C VAL A 21 -10.58 21.94 7.40
N GLU A 22 -9.68 21.06 7.00
CA GLU A 22 -9.08 21.05 5.68
C GLU A 22 -9.52 19.81 4.91
N LEU A 23 -9.77 19.99 3.62
CA LEU A 23 -10.02 18.90 2.69
C LEU A 23 -8.84 18.80 1.73
N GLU A 24 -8.37 17.57 1.48
CA GLU A 24 -7.29 17.30 0.56
C GLU A 24 -7.69 16.27 -0.48
N LEU A 25 -7.41 16.57 -1.73
CA LEU A 25 -7.41 15.62 -2.85
C LEU A 25 -5.99 15.44 -3.34
N MET A 26 -5.54 14.18 -3.40
CA MET A 26 -4.18 13.84 -3.80
C MET A 26 -4.17 12.84 -4.94
N PRO A 27 -4.17 13.27 -6.21
CA PRO A 27 -3.72 12.43 -7.30
C PRO A 27 -2.21 12.17 -7.18
N GLY A 28 -1.80 10.95 -7.55
CA GLY A 28 -0.41 10.55 -7.43
C GLY A 28 -0.15 9.15 -7.96
N PHE A 29 0.93 8.55 -7.46
CA PHE A 29 1.37 7.23 -7.88
C PHE A 29 1.76 6.39 -6.67
N THR A 30 1.36 5.12 -6.70
CA THR A 30 1.84 4.09 -5.78
C THR A 30 2.99 3.32 -6.41
N GLY A 31 3.92 2.89 -5.59
CA GLY A 31 4.98 1.97 -5.95
C GLY A 31 5.17 0.92 -4.85
N TYR A 32 5.80 -0.19 -5.21
CA TYR A 32 6.01 -1.36 -4.38
C TYR A 32 7.51 -1.66 -4.26
N LYS A 33 7.92 -2.22 -3.12
CA LYS A 33 9.21 -2.84 -2.88
C LYS A 33 8.99 -4.14 -2.12
N GLY A 34 9.57 -5.23 -2.61
CA GLY A 34 9.52 -6.57 -2.05
C GLY A 34 10.24 -7.54 -2.96
N ASP A 35 9.84 -8.80 -2.97
CA ASP A 35 10.53 -9.90 -3.65
C ASP A 35 10.62 -9.77 -5.18
N LEU A 36 9.68 -9.05 -5.81
CA LEU A 36 9.67 -8.87 -7.27
C LEU A 36 10.28 -7.54 -7.73
N ILE A 37 10.58 -6.61 -6.82
CA ILE A 37 11.23 -5.34 -7.14
C ILE A 37 12.26 -4.98 -6.07
N GLN A 38 13.53 -5.08 -6.43
CA GLN A 38 14.64 -4.76 -5.53
C GLN A 38 14.95 -3.25 -5.46
N ASN A 39 14.67 -2.49 -6.53
CA ASN A 39 14.93 -1.06 -6.59
C ASN A 39 13.85 -0.25 -5.87
N HIS A 40 14.26 0.65 -4.97
CA HIS A 40 13.34 1.48 -4.17
C HIS A 40 12.43 2.41 -5.00
N PHE A 41 12.86 2.86 -6.16
CA PHE A 41 12.13 3.76 -7.04
C PHE A 41 12.13 3.24 -8.49
N ALA A 42 11.41 2.15 -8.71
CA ALA A 42 11.22 1.64 -10.06
C ALA A 42 10.05 2.41 -10.73
N VAL A 43 10.35 3.51 -11.42
CA VAL A 43 9.34 4.35 -12.11
C VAL A 43 8.42 3.52 -13.01
N ARG A 44 8.96 2.48 -13.63
CA ARG A 44 8.21 1.55 -14.50
C ARG A 44 7.09 0.77 -13.76
N SER A 45 7.23 0.61 -12.46
CA SER A 45 6.27 -0.08 -11.58
C SER A 45 5.27 0.86 -10.91
N MET A 46 5.42 2.16 -11.08
CA MET A 46 4.47 3.12 -10.52
C MET A 46 3.12 3.02 -11.22
N ARG A 47 2.05 3.10 -10.45
CA ARG A 47 0.66 3.07 -10.94
C ARG A 47 -0.12 4.24 -10.37
N PRO A 48 -1.04 4.82 -11.14
CA PRO A 48 -1.89 5.90 -10.68
C PRO A 48 -2.65 5.52 -9.40
N ALA A 49 -2.77 6.48 -8.52
CA ALA A 49 -3.53 6.37 -7.28
C ALA A 49 -4.17 7.70 -6.92
N LEU A 50 -5.20 7.64 -6.09
CA LEU A 50 -5.92 8.80 -5.64
C LEU A 50 -6.18 8.66 -4.14
N ALA A 51 -5.92 9.73 -3.37
CA ALA A 51 -6.32 9.81 -1.98
C ALA A 51 -7.20 11.03 -1.74
N PHE A 52 -8.09 10.87 -0.77
CA PHE A 52 -8.89 11.93 -0.20
C PHE A 52 -8.67 11.94 1.31
N ASN A 53 -8.42 13.12 1.88
CA ASN A 53 -8.19 13.29 3.31
C ASN A 53 -9.05 14.43 3.85
N ILE A 54 -9.42 14.26 5.12
CA ILE A 54 -10.00 15.31 5.96
C ILE A 54 -9.03 15.53 7.11
N LYS A 55 -8.67 16.79 7.35
CA LYS A 55 -7.80 17.19 8.44
C LYS A 55 -8.52 18.07 9.43
N TYR A 56 -8.10 17.93 10.67
CA TYR A 56 -8.53 18.77 11.78
C TYR A 56 -7.29 19.38 12.45
N ASN A 57 -7.22 20.70 12.49
CA ASN A 57 -6.12 21.44 13.08
C ASN A 57 -6.35 21.59 14.59
N PHE A 58 -5.46 21.04 15.40
CA PHE A 58 -5.46 21.27 16.85
C PHE A 58 -4.87 22.64 17.19
N ASP A 59 -3.79 22.96 16.52
CA ASP A 59 -3.09 24.25 16.56
C ASP A 59 -2.37 24.48 15.21
N ASN A 60 -1.51 25.51 15.13
CA ASN A 60 -0.82 25.86 13.88
C ASN A 60 0.10 24.75 13.35
N ASN A 61 0.60 23.88 14.22
CA ASN A 61 1.60 22.89 13.86
C ASN A 61 1.08 21.44 13.87
N PHE A 62 0.08 21.12 14.72
CA PHE A 62 -0.42 19.76 14.86
C PHE A 62 -1.79 19.56 14.21
N LEU A 63 -1.88 18.58 13.34
CA LEU A 63 -3.09 18.23 12.61
C LEU A 63 -3.37 16.73 12.74
N LEU A 64 -4.63 16.39 12.90
CA LEU A 64 -5.11 15.01 12.75
C LEU A 64 -5.67 14.85 11.33
N ARG A 65 -5.20 13.83 10.63
CA ARG A 65 -5.59 13.51 9.25
C ARG A 65 -6.25 12.15 9.18
N ALA A 66 -7.49 12.08 8.76
CA ALA A 66 -8.19 10.86 8.39
C ALA A 66 -8.26 10.76 6.86
N GLY A 67 -7.92 9.62 6.28
CA GLY A 67 -7.81 9.49 4.84
C GLY A 67 -8.26 8.16 4.29
N VAL A 68 -8.63 8.18 3.01
CA VAL A 68 -8.84 7.00 2.17
C VAL A 68 -7.99 7.10 0.92
N MET A 69 -7.32 6.02 0.54
CA MET A 69 -6.50 5.93 -0.67
C MET A 69 -6.90 4.70 -1.47
N LYS A 70 -7.05 4.89 -2.78
CA LYS A 70 -7.20 3.80 -3.75
C LYS A 70 -6.08 3.86 -4.77
N GLY A 71 -5.41 2.72 -4.96
CA GLY A 71 -4.28 2.62 -5.87
C GLY A 71 -4.06 1.19 -6.32
N ARG A 72 -2.96 0.97 -7.03
CA ARG A 72 -2.51 -0.35 -7.46
C ARG A 72 -1.01 -0.42 -7.34
N VAL A 73 -0.50 -1.55 -6.88
CA VAL A 73 0.93 -1.87 -6.95
C VAL A 73 1.17 -3.06 -7.86
N VAL A 74 2.34 -3.11 -8.47
CA VAL A 74 2.73 -4.16 -9.41
C VAL A 74 4.20 -4.51 -9.23
N GLY A 75 4.53 -5.78 -9.44
CA GLY A 75 5.90 -6.27 -9.56
C GLY A 75 6.04 -7.25 -10.72
N ASP A 76 7.22 -7.29 -11.31
CA ASP A 76 7.50 -8.16 -12.46
C ASP A 76 9.01 -8.47 -12.51
N ASP A 77 9.34 -9.73 -12.34
CA ASP A 77 10.70 -10.24 -12.34
C ASP A 77 11.49 -9.93 -13.63
N ARG A 78 10.80 -9.81 -14.75
CA ARG A 78 11.43 -9.50 -16.05
C ARG A 78 12.19 -8.18 -16.05
N HIS A 79 11.84 -7.26 -15.15
CA HIS A 79 12.44 -5.94 -15.05
C HIS A 79 13.59 -5.86 -14.03
N ASN A 80 13.86 -6.94 -13.29
CA ASN A 80 14.99 -6.99 -12.35
C ASN A 80 16.33 -7.06 -13.09
N SER A 81 17.40 -6.66 -12.43
CA SER A 81 18.76 -6.84 -12.92
C SER A 81 19.27 -8.27 -12.66
N ASP A 82 18.79 -8.92 -11.63
CA ASP A 82 19.17 -10.26 -11.21
C ASP A 82 18.69 -11.32 -12.22
N ARG A 83 19.63 -12.20 -12.63
CA ARG A 83 19.36 -13.27 -13.60
C ARG A 83 18.45 -14.36 -13.03
N PHE A 84 18.55 -14.62 -11.72
CA PHE A 84 17.70 -15.59 -11.04
C PHE A 84 16.24 -15.14 -11.06
N LEU A 85 15.98 -13.89 -10.67
CA LEU A 85 14.63 -13.32 -10.69
C LEU A 85 14.05 -13.30 -12.11
N LYS A 86 14.85 -12.90 -13.10
CA LYS A 86 14.41 -12.98 -14.51
C LYS A 86 14.03 -14.39 -14.95
N ALA A 87 14.80 -15.40 -14.51
CA ALA A 87 14.50 -16.80 -14.80
C ALA A 87 13.26 -17.28 -14.05
N ARG A 88 13.04 -16.84 -12.80
CA ARG A 88 11.86 -17.12 -12.00
C ARG A 88 10.57 -16.61 -12.67
N ASN A 89 10.60 -15.44 -13.30
CA ASN A 89 9.57 -14.87 -14.17
C ASN A 89 8.19 -14.71 -13.51
N LEU A 90 8.17 -14.42 -12.21
CA LEU A 90 6.93 -14.12 -11.49
C LEU A 90 6.47 -12.70 -11.79
N SER A 91 5.18 -12.46 -11.67
CA SER A 91 4.58 -11.13 -11.76
C SER A 91 3.31 -11.08 -10.93
N PHE A 92 3.02 -9.91 -10.38
CA PHE A 92 1.77 -9.67 -9.69
C PHE A 92 1.25 -8.26 -9.92
N GLN A 93 -0.02 -8.09 -9.62
CA GLN A 93 -0.69 -6.82 -9.44
C GLN A 93 -1.63 -6.96 -8.25
N THR A 94 -1.78 -5.90 -7.47
CA THR A 94 -2.81 -5.85 -6.43
C THR A 94 -3.44 -4.48 -6.35
N ASP A 95 -4.78 -4.44 -6.28
CA ASP A 95 -5.53 -3.23 -6.02
C ASP A 95 -5.50 -2.97 -4.51
N LEU A 96 -5.22 -1.74 -4.11
CA LEU A 96 -5.16 -1.30 -2.73
C LEU A 96 -6.32 -0.37 -2.42
N LEU A 97 -6.96 -0.63 -1.27
CA LEU A 97 -7.86 0.31 -0.62
C LEU A 97 -7.38 0.48 0.83
N GLU A 98 -6.88 1.66 1.17
CA GLU A 98 -6.33 2.00 2.49
C GLU A 98 -7.23 3.01 3.18
N PHE A 99 -7.46 2.82 4.48
CA PHE A 99 -7.97 3.81 5.41
C PHE A 99 -6.88 4.11 6.42
N SER A 100 -6.61 5.39 6.68
CA SER A 100 -5.54 5.79 7.59
C SER A 100 -5.96 6.92 8.52
N LEU A 101 -5.33 6.92 9.70
CA LEU A 101 -5.41 7.99 10.69
C LEU A 101 -3.99 8.38 11.07
N CYS A 102 -3.59 9.61 10.76
CA CYS A 102 -2.23 10.11 10.93
C CYS A 102 -2.22 11.40 11.73
N LEU A 103 -1.18 11.58 12.51
CA LEU A 103 -0.77 12.91 13.03
C LEU A 103 0.19 13.53 12.03
N GLU A 104 0.00 14.80 11.77
CA GLU A 104 0.86 15.63 10.92
C GLU A 104 1.42 16.76 11.74
N TYR A 105 2.72 17.07 11.55
CA TYR A 105 3.42 18.14 12.23
C TYR A 105 4.12 19.04 11.23
N ASN A 106 3.73 20.33 11.20
CA ASN A 106 4.39 21.35 10.42
C ASN A 106 5.69 21.74 11.12
N LEU A 107 6.81 21.67 10.43
CA LEU A 107 8.14 21.95 10.99
C LEU A 107 8.43 23.46 11.13
N LEU A 108 7.70 24.29 10.40
CA LEU A 108 7.77 25.74 10.46
C LEU A 108 6.34 26.30 10.64
N GLU A 109 6.24 27.51 11.17
CA GLU A 109 4.99 28.19 11.41
C GLU A 109 4.31 28.62 10.09
N PRO A 110 3.11 28.10 9.77
CA PRO A 110 2.41 28.41 8.52
C PRO A 110 2.04 29.88 8.34
N GLU A 111 1.95 30.65 9.44
CA GLU A 111 1.63 32.07 9.43
C GLU A 111 2.82 32.94 9.01
N ILE A 112 4.05 32.45 9.23
CA ILE A 112 5.29 33.20 8.95
C ILE A 112 5.86 32.82 7.58
N PHE A 113 5.76 31.54 7.21
CA PHE A 113 6.43 31.02 6.03
C PHE A 113 5.43 30.70 4.90
N TYR A 114 5.67 31.23 3.73
CA TYR A 114 4.91 30.95 2.51
C TYR A 114 4.97 29.49 2.07
N GLY A 115 6.12 28.83 2.33
CA GLY A 115 6.30 27.41 2.07
C GLY A 115 7.01 26.74 3.25
N TYR A 116 6.50 25.57 3.65
CA TYR A 116 7.01 24.88 4.84
C TYR A 116 6.92 23.36 4.72
N PRO A 117 7.93 22.66 5.26
CA PRO A 117 7.92 21.21 5.33
C PRO A 117 7.06 20.72 6.49
N TYR A 118 6.58 19.50 6.35
CA TYR A 118 5.90 18.76 7.41
C TYR A 118 6.26 17.29 7.36
N ILE A 119 6.06 16.62 8.48
CA ILE A 119 6.15 15.16 8.62
C ILE A 119 4.82 14.61 9.10
N PHE A 120 4.59 13.34 8.85
CA PHE A 120 3.41 12.66 9.37
C PHE A 120 3.70 11.21 9.69
N GLY A 121 2.89 10.65 10.59
CA GLY A 121 2.92 9.24 10.93
C GLY A 121 1.60 8.81 11.56
N GLY A 122 1.29 7.52 11.48
CA GLY A 122 0.03 7.04 12.02
C GLY A 122 -0.20 5.55 11.83
N ILE A 123 -1.46 5.18 11.85
CA ILE A 123 -1.93 3.81 11.67
C ILE A 123 -2.87 3.75 10.47
N GLY A 124 -2.86 2.62 9.78
CA GLY A 124 -3.75 2.36 8.67
C GLY A 124 -4.20 0.91 8.62
N MET A 125 -5.28 0.69 7.93
CA MET A 125 -5.77 -0.63 7.54
C MET A 125 -5.96 -0.63 6.04
N TYR A 126 -5.45 -1.65 5.36
CA TYR A 126 -5.58 -1.78 3.91
C TYR A 126 -6.12 -3.14 3.50
N HIS A 127 -6.83 -3.13 2.39
CA HIS A 127 -7.30 -4.33 1.69
C HIS A 127 -6.46 -4.53 0.44
N PHE A 128 -6.06 -5.79 0.17
CA PHE A 128 -5.34 -6.19 -1.01
C PHE A 128 -5.75 -7.60 -1.45
N ASP A 129 -5.62 -7.91 -2.74
CA ASP A 129 -5.91 -9.22 -3.29
C ASP A 129 -5.03 -9.44 -4.53
N PRO A 130 -3.86 -10.07 -4.38
CA PRO A 130 -2.89 -10.21 -5.45
C PRO A 130 -3.39 -11.12 -6.56
N PHE A 131 -3.15 -10.69 -7.79
CA PHE A 131 -3.47 -11.42 -9.01
C PHE A 131 -2.36 -11.29 -10.03
N ALA A 132 -2.28 -12.23 -10.96
CA ALA A 132 -1.43 -12.13 -12.13
C ALA A 132 -2.20 -12.52 -13.39
N LYS A 133 -1.59 -12.28 -14.55
CA LYS A 133 -2.13 -12.80 -15.81
C LYS A 133 -1.62 -14.21 -16.02
N ASP A 134 -2.54 -15.14 -16.31
CA ASP A 134 -2.20 -16.50 -16.72
C ASP A 134 -1.64 -16.55 -18.16
N ASP A 135 -1.34 -17.75 -18.64
CA ASP A 135 -0.77 -17.94 -19.98
C ASP A 135 -1.73 -17.54 -21.12
N ASN A 136 -3.03 -17.47 -20.82
CA ASN A 136 -4.06 -16.98 -21.72
C ASN A 136 -4.30 -15.47 -21.60
N GLY A 137 -3.55 -14.78 -20.72
CA GLY A 137 -3.72 -13.36 -20.44
C GLY A 137 -4.90 -13.01 -19.52
N GLN A 138 -5.56 -14.01 -18.94
CA GLN A 138 -6.70 -13.82 -18.04
C GLN A 138 -6.23 -13.46 -16.62
N LYS A 139 -7.00 -12.60 -15.95
CA LYS A 139 -6.76 -12.23 -14.55
C LYS A 139 -7.03 -13.42 -13.63
N THR A 140 -6.02 -13.85 -12.91
CA THR A 140 -6.09 -14.99 -11.98
C THR A 140 -5.63 -14.55 -10.60
N TYR A 141 -6.49 -14.67 -9.59
CA TYR A 141 -6.14 -14.35 -8.20
C TYR A 141 -5.22 -15.43 -7.61
N LEU A 142 -4.14 -15.01 -6.96
CA LEU A 142 -3.07 -15.90 -6.50
C LEU A 142 -3.40 -16.57 -5.16
N ARG A 143 -3.96 -15.82 -4.22
CA ARG A 143 -4.27 -16.33 -2.87
C ARG A 143 -5.09 -17.63 -2.85
N PRO A 144 -6.16 -17.81 -3.63
CA PRO A 144 -6.92 -19.05 -3.64
C PRO A 144 -6.14 -20.26 -4.17
N LEU A 145 -5.07 -20.01 -4.91
CA LEU A 145 -4.24 -21.05 -5.53
C LEU A 145 -3.21 -21.63 -4.56
N SER A 146 -2.97 -20.98 -3.39
CA SER A 146 -1.99 -21.47 -2.42
C SER A 146 -0.61 -21.71 -3.04
N THR A 147 -0.10 -20.75 -3.82
CA THR A 147 1.09 -20.89 -4.68
C THR A 147 2.35 -21.35 -3.93
N GLU A 148 2.39 -21.13 -2.62
CA GLU A 148 3.42 -21.61 -1.68
C GLU A 148 2.87 -22.62 -0.66
N GLY A 149 1.74 -23.25 -0.95
CA GLY A 149 1.14 -24.26 -0.06
C GLY A 149 0.38 -23.68 1.13
N GLN A 150 0.04 -22.40 1.11
CA GLN A 150 -0.69 -21.75 2.19
C GLN A 150 -2.03 -22.44 2.44
N GLY A 151 -2.24 -22.91 3.68
CA GLY A 151 -3.45 -23.61 4.10
C GLY A 151 -3.61 -25.02 3.55
N LEU A 152 -2.56 -25.61 2.98
CA LEU A 152 -2.56 -27.02 2.59
C LEU A 152 -2.15 -27.92 3.77
N PRO A 153 -2.78 -29.09 3.95
CA PRO A 153 -2.42 -30.03 5.03
C PRO A 153 -0.97 -30.52 4.96
N ASP A 154 -0.39 -30.62 3.76
CA ASP A 154 1.00 -31.00 3.53
C ASP A 154 2.01 -29.95 4.00
N TYR A 155 1.58 -28.72 4.25
CA TYR A 155 2.39 -27.58 4.69
C TYR A 155 1.76 -26.88 5.88
N PRO A 156 1.64 -27.52 7.05
CA PRO A 156 0.84 -27.05 8.18
C PRO A 156 1.35 -25.75 8.82
N ASP A 157 2.62 -25.43 8.61
CA ASP A 157 3.27 -24.17 9.04
C ASP A 157 2.94 -22.97 8.15
N ARG A 158 2.31 -23.18 7.00
CA ARG A 158 1.98 -22.13 6.02
C ARG A 158 0.51 -21.75 6.09
N LYS A 159 0.23 -20.74 6.90
CA LYS A 159 -1.14 -20.25 7.06
C LYS A 159 -1.55 -19.38 5.87
N MET A 160 -2.85 -19.43 5.53
CA MET A 160 -3.42 -18.50 4.56
C MET A 160 -3.38 -17.08 5.11
N TYR A 161 -2.78 -16.14 4.39
CA TYR A 161 -2.73 -14.74 4.80
C TYR A 161 -4.08 -14.03 4.70
N SER A 162 -4.32 -13.03 5.56
CA SER A 162 -5.51 -12.18 5.48
C SER A 162 -5.35 -11.11 4.41
N LYS A 163 -6.42 -10.82 3.67
CA LYS A 163 -6.44 -9.73 2.69
C LYS A 163 -6.61 -8.35 3.32
N ASN A 164 -7.02 -8.29 4.59
CA ASN A 164 -7.12 -7.07 5.36
C ASN A 164 -5.98 -7.06 6.38
N GLN A 165 -5.12 -6.07 6.32
CA GLN A 165 -3.92 -5.95 7.13
C GLN A 165 -3.78 -4.54 7.68
N PHE A 166 -3.05 -4.42 8.78
CA PHE A 166 -2.62 -3.13 9.31
C PHE A 166 -1.32 -2.68 8.66
N CYS A 167 -1.12 -1.36 8.62
CA CYS A 167 0.14 -0.74 8.21
C CYS A 167 0.43 0.48 9.07
N LEU A 168 1.69 0.93 9.02
CA LEU A 168 2.12 2.19 9.64
C LEU A 168 2.50 3.16 8.52
N PRO A 169 1.59 4.05 8.11
CA PRO A 169 1.91 5.12 7.19
C PRO A 169 2.80 6.17 7.89
N PHE A 170 3.85 6.60 7.21
CA PHE A 170 4.71 7.72 7.62
C PHE A 170 5.31 8.40 6.40
N GLY A 171 5.71 9.66 6.55
CA GLY A 171 6.31 10.37 5.43
C GLY A 171 6.51 11.84 5.70
N ALA A 172 6.76 12.55 4.62
CA ALA A 172 7.02 13.99 4.65
C ALA A 172 6.45 14.67 3.39
N GLY A 173 6.26 15.97 3.50
CA GLY A 173 5.83 16.78 2.37
C GLY A 173 6.28 18.23 2.51
N TRP A 174 5.99 18.97 1.46
CA TRP A 174 6.22 20.39 1.38
C TRP A 174 4.94 21.09 0.97
N LYS A 175 4.46 22.01 1.80
CA LYS A 175 3.27 22.86 1.53
C LYS A 175 3.72 24.20 0.98
N VAL A 176 2.99 24.69 -0.02
CA VAL A 176 3.14 26.04 -0.57
C VAL A 176 1.77 26.71 -0.54
N ASN A 177 1.70 27.81 0.20
CA ASN A 177 0.49 28.61 0.34
C ASN A 177 0.27 29.45 -0.93
N LEU A 178 -0.88 29.28 -1.59
CA LEU A 178 -1.27 30.03 -2.78
C LEU A 178 -2.26 31.16 -2.50
N GLY A 179 -2.69 31.29 -1.24
CA GLY A 179 -3.65 32.31 -0.82
C GLY A 179 -4.33 31.92 0.49
N SER A 180 -5.37 32.61 0.85
CA SER A 180 -6.02 32.43 2.16
C SER A 180 -6.58 31.04 2.40
N ASN A 181 -7.02 30.32 1.36
CA ASN A 181 -7.77 29.08 1.51
C ASN A 181 -7.22 27.89 0.71
N ILE A 182 -6.16 28.07 -0.07
CA ILE A 182 -5.67 27.02 -0.98
C ILE A 182 -4.15 26.86 -0.85
N ASP A 183 -3.70 25.60 -0.67
CA ASP A 183 -2.29 25.22 -0.76
C ASP A 183 -2.09 24.15 -1.83
N ILE A 184 -0.92 24.18 -2.45
CA ILE A 184 -0.38 23.04 -3.19
C ILE A 184 0.67 22.35 -2.32
N VAL A 185 0.60 21.03 -2.29
CA VAL A 185 1.48 20.21 -1.44
C VAL A 185 2.06 19.08 -2.26
N TYR A 186 3.36 18.86 -2.17
CA TYR A 186 3.97 17.61 -2.59
C TYR A 186 4.19 16.72 -1.38
N GLU A 187 3.79 15.45 -1.46
CA GLU A 187 3.97 14.48 -0.37
C GLU A 187 4.53 13.16 -0.90
N ILE A 188 5.39 12.54 -0.10
CA ILE A 188 5.78 11.16 -0.22
C ILE A 188 5.52 10.45 1.12
N GLY A 189 4.83 9.32 1.08
CA GLY A 189 4.54 8.53 2.27
C GLY A 189 4.78 7.05 2.02
N TYR A 190 5.47 6.41 2.97
CA TYR A 190 5.76 4.99 3.01
C TYR A 190 4.77 4.28 3.92
N ARG A 191 4.59 2.97 3.72
CA ARG A 191 3.80 2.09 4.57
C ARG A 191 4.64 0.90 4.97
N ILE A 192 4.92 0.80 6.26
CA ILE A 192 5.49 -0.40 6.86
C ILE A 192 4.36 -1.43 6.95
N LEU A 193 4.55 -2.60 6.37
CA LEU A 193 3.59 -3.69 6.39
C LEU A 193 4.04 -4.76 7.39
N PHE A 194 3.10 -5.54 7.89
CA PHE A 194 3.34 -6.67 8.79
C PHE A 194 3.11 -8.01 8.07
N THR A 195 3.23 -8.00 6.76
CA THR A 195 3.12 -9.17 5.90
C THR A 195 4.12 -9.09 4.75
N ASP A 196 4.55 -10.24 4.32
CA ASP A 196 5.40 -10.46 3.17
C ASP A 196 4.61 -11.11 2.01
N TYR A 197 3.29 -10.95 1.99
CA TYR A 197 2.41 -11.55 0.98
C TYR A 197 1.63 -10.52 0.16
N LEU A 198 2.09 -9.27 0.11
CA LEU A 198 1.45 -8.26 -0.74
C LEU A 198 1.49 -8.67 -2.22
N ASP A 199 2.51 -9.42 -2.61
CA ASP A 199 2.78 -9.94 -3.94
C ASP A 199 2.54 -11.45 -4.10
N ASP A 200 2.07 -12.15 -3.03
CA ASP A 200 1.92 -13.61 -2.96
C ASP A 200 3.25 -14.38 -3.03
N VAL A 201 4.37 -13.74 -2.68
CA VAL A 201 5.71 -14.34 -2.68
C VAL A 201 6.39 -14.07 -1.35
N SER A 202 6.84 -15.12 -0.65
CA SER A 202 7.47 -15.02 0.67
C SER A 202 8.49 -16.12 0.92
N ARG A 203 8.14 -17.37 0.67
CA ARG A 203 8.88 -18.53 1.17
C ARG A 203 9.55 -19.35 0.06
N THR A 204 9.16 -20.62 -0.02
CA THR A 204 9.74 -21.61 -0.93
C THR A 204 8.67 -22.22 -1.81
N TYR A 205 9.07 -22.75 -2.94
CA TYR A 205 8.24 -23.61 -3.78
C TYR A 205 7.73 -24.81 -2.99
N VAL A 206 6.61 -25.37 -3.44
CA VAL A 206 6.01 -26.60 -2.91
C VAL A 206 6.02 -27.67 -3.97
N ASP A 207 5.77 -28.93 -3.59
CA ASP A 207 5.67 -30.04 -4.54
C ASP A 207 4.55 -29.75 -5.56
N PRO A 208 4.87 -29.72 -6.87
CA PRO A 208 3.86 -29.44 -7.91
C PRO A 208 2.72 -30.44 -7.91
N GLN A 209 2.99 -31.73 -7.61
CA GLN A 209 1.97 -32.76 -7.61
C GLN A 209 0.99 -32.59 -6.44
N LYS A 210 1.49 -32.23 -5.25
CA LYS A 210 0.64 -31.88 -4.10
C LYS A 210 -0.21 -30.65 -4.40
N LEU A 211 0.40 -29.63 -5.05
CA LEU A 211 -0.31 -28.42 -5.42
C LEU A 211 -1.42 -28.69 -6.46
N VAL A 212 -1.14 -29.52 -7.50
CA VAL A 212 -2.16 -29.95 -8.47
C VAL A 212 -3.31 -30.67 -7.77
N ASN A 213 -2.98 -31.63 -6.90
CA ASN A 213 -4.00 -32.43 -6.21
C ASN A 213 -4.91 -31.56 -5.32
N ALA A 214 -4.36 -30.53 -4.69
CA ALA A 214 -5.09 -29.67 -3.76
C ALA A 214 -5.83 -28.49 -4.43
N ARG A 215 -5.26 -27.89 -5.49
CA ARG A 215 -5.73 -26.64 -6.09
C ARG A 215 -5.88 -26.68 -7.62
N GLY A 216 -5.53 -27.80 -8.23
CA GLY A 216 -5.61 -27.99 -9.68
C GLY A 216 -4.42 -27.44 -10.47
N PRO A 217 -4.39 -27.71 -11.79
CA PRO A 217 -3.25 -27.38 -12.65
C PRO A 217 -2.99 -25.87 -12.75
N LYS A 218 -4.02 -25.02 -12.59
CA LYS A 218 -3.88 -23.57 -12.60
C LYS A 218 -2.97 -23.06 -11.47
N ALA A 219 -2.99 -23.72 -10.32
CA ALA A 219 -2.12 -23.34 -9.20
C ALA A 219 -0.64 -23.56 -9.53
N VAL A 220 -0.32 -24.66 -10.20
CA VAL A 220 1.06 -24.92 -10.66
C VAL A 220 1.47 -23.96 -11.76
N GLU A 221 0.61 -23.70 -12.74
CA GLU A 221 0.86 -22.69 -13.77
C GLU A 221 1.24 -21.35 -13.16
N MET A 222 0.54 -20.91 -12.13
CA MET A 222 0.77 -19.60 -11.50
C MET A 222 1.93 -19.59 -10.50
N ALA A 223 2.25 -20.72 -9.88
CA ALA A 223 3.37 -20.85 -8.96
C ALA A 223 4.73 -21.01 -9.69
N TYR A 224 4.73 -21.71 -10.82
CA TYR A 224 5.90 -22.12 -11.57
C TYR A 224 5.96 -21.44 -12.95
N ARG A 225 6.46 -20.23 -12.99
CA ARG A 225 6.46 -19.38 -14.21
C ARG A 225 7.78 -19.40 -14.99
N ALA A 226 8.81 -20.08 -14.50
CA ALA A 226 10.10 -20.11 -15.15
C ALA A 226 10.03 -20.75 -16.53
N LYS A 227 10.64 -20.10 -17.51
CA LYS A 227 10.71 -20.55 -18.90
C LYS A 227 11.86 -21.56 -19.16
N ILE A 228 12.79 -21.64 -18.24
CA ILE A 228 13.97 -22.50 -18.32
C ILE A 228 13.87 -23.54 -17.21
N PRO A 229 14.26 -24.81 -17.43
CA PRO A 229 14.40 -25.77 -16.34
C PRO A 229 15.33 -25.23 -15.29
N PHE A 230 14.77 -24.76 -14.23
CA PHE A 230 15.43 -24.11 -13.13
C PHE A 230 15.07 -24.88 -11.88
N ALA A 231 15.92 -24.91 -10.86
CA ALA A 231 15.75 -25.68 -9.64
C ALA A 231 14.48 -25.26 -8.84
N GLN A 232 13.33 -25.28 -9.50
CA GLN A 232 12.02 -25.05 -8.91
C GLN A 232 11.48 -26.40 -8.42
N HIS A 233 12.01 -26.86 -7.30
CA HIS A 233 11.55 -28.08 -6.65
C HIS A 233 11.02 -27.74 -5.26
N ASP A 234 10.34 -28.67 -4.62
CA ASP A 234 9.88 -28.53 -3.25
C ASP A 234 11.01 -28.08 -2.33
N GLY A 235 10.80 -26.99 -1.56
CA GLY A 235 11.78 -26.39 -0.68
C GLY A 235 12.76 -25.41 -1.35
N ALA A 236 12.80 -25.29 -2.69
CA ALA A 236 13.62 -24.26 -3.34
C ALA A 236 13.11 -22.85 -3.01
N GLN A 237 14.02 -21.89 -2.85
CA GLN A 237 13.66 -20.51 -2.52
C GLN A 237 12.78 -19.89 -3.61
N ARG A 238 11.65 -19.30 -3.21
CA ARG A 238 10.73 -18.54 -4.07
C ARG A 238 10.72 -17.07 -3.69
N GLY A 239 10.68 -16.73 -2.39
CA GLY A 239 10.75 -15.41 -1.80
C GLY A 239 11.76 -15.33 -0.67
N ASN A 240 11.74 -14.22 0.07
CA ASN A 240 12.57 -14.00 1.24
C ASN A 240 11.71 -13.62 2.46
N PRO A 241 11.33 -14.58 3.34
CA PRO A 241 10.42 -14.36 4.45
C PRO A 241 10.95 -13.42 5.55
N ASP A 242 12.23 -13.07 5.50
CA ASP A 242 12.88 -12.22 6.50
C ASP A 242 12.64 -10.73 6.26
N VAL A 243 12.08 -10.36 5.10
CA VAL A 243 11.90 -8.96 4.70
C VAL A 243 10.46 -8.72 4.26
N ASN A 244 9.69 -8.04 5.10
CA ASN A 244 8.33 -7.67 4.75
C ASN A 244 8.27 -6.73 3.54
N ASP A 245 7.19 -6.83 2.79
CA ASP A 245 6.85 -5.94 1.70
C ASP A 245 6.60 -4.51 2.18
N TRP A 246 6.77 -3.56 1.27
CA TRP A 246 6.50 -2.14 1.46
C TRP A 246 5.77 -1.59 0.26
N TYR A 247 4.95 -0.58 0.47
CA TYR A 247 4.52 0.28 -0.62
C TYR A 247 4.62 1.75 -0.24
N TYR A 248 4.67 2.60 -1.22
CA TYR A 248 4.67 4.03 -1.04
C TYR A 248 3.63 4.69 -1.95
N PHE A 249 3.22 5.87 -1.54
CA PHE A 249 2.35 6.75 -2.31
C PHE A 249 2.98 8.13 -2.36
N ASN A 250 3.11 8.70 -3.53
CA ASN A 250 3.60 10.05 -3.73
C ASN A 250 2.70 10.80 -4.69
N GLY A 251 2.60 12.11 -4.51
CA GLY A 251 1.75 12.90 -5.39
C GLY A 251 1.69 14.38 -5.00
N ILE A 252 0.91 15.10 -5.78
CA ILE A 252 0.61 16.50 -5.53
C ILE A 252 -0.80 16.57 -4.93
N LYS A 253 -0.94 17.31 -3.85
CA LYS A 253 -2.23 17.55 -3.20
C LYS A 253 -2.72 18.96 -3.50
N LEU A 254 -4.01 19.05 -3.71
CA LEU A 254 -4.77 20.29 -3.53
C LEU A 254 -5.39 20.27 -2.13
N LEU A 255 -5.04 21.24 -1.32
CA LEU A 255 -5.58 21.43 0.02
C LEU A 255 -6.49 22.65 0.02
N ILE A 256 -7.68 22.49 0.57
CA ILE A 256 -8.69 23.54 0.71
C ILE A 256 -9.06 23.68 2.18
N ARG A 257 -8.87 24.88 2.75
CA ARG A 257 -9.28 25.23 4.11
C ARG A 257 -10.72 25.66 4.14
N LEU A 258 -11.50 25.03 5.01
CA LEU A 258 -12.91 25.40 5.25
C LEU A 258 -12.95 26.28 6.50
N GLY A 259 -13.07 27.59 6.32
CA GLY A 259 -13.15 28.58 7.40
C GLY A 259 -12.86 29.97 6.90
N LYS A 260 -13.15 31.00 7.71
CA LYS A 260 -12.75 32.37 7.37
C LYS A 260 -11.25 32.53 7.62
N PRO A 261 -10.50 33.15 6.68
CA PRO A 261 -9.13 33.57 6.96
C PRO A 261 -9.13 34.57 8.13
N HIS A 262 -8.12 34.51 8.96
CA HIS A 262 -7.84 35.55 9.97
C HIS A 262 -7.27 36.78 9.31
#